data_b955122668ea4c0c22d69bab7bcf4248
#
_entry.id   b955122668ea4c0c22d69bab7bcf4248
#
_cell.length_a   1.000
_cell.length_b   1.000
_cell.length_c   1.000
_cell.angle_alpha   90.00
_cell.angle_beta   90.00
_cell.angle_gamma   90.00
#
_symmetry.space_group_name_H-M   'P 1'
#
loop_
_entity.id
_entity.type
_entity.pdbx_description
1 polymer ?
#
loop_
_entity_poly.entity_id
_entity_poly.type
_entity_poly.pdbx_seq_one_letter_code
_entity_poly.pdbx_strand_id
1 'polypeptide(L)'
;MLKAVATRARKAGLLCVLGVAFVLSPVAGHARKSPSEGGSTTPIALAELPPQGRTTYALIREGGPFPYDKDGSVFGNRERLLPAHKRGYYREYTVRTPGSRNRGARRIVCGGKPRVPDACYYTSDHYASFREIVE
;
A
#
# COMPACT_ATOMS: atom_id res chain seq x y z
N MET A 1 -19.74 28.78 91.00
CA MET A 1 -18.33 29.06 90.77
C MET A 1 -17.86 28.03 89.75
N LEU A 2 -17.29 28.55 88.74
CA LEU A 2 -16.40 27.91 87.79
C LEU A 2 -16.82 28.00 86.38
N LYS A 3 -16.01 28.70 85.77
CA LYS A 3 -16.03 29.18 84.41
C LYS A 3 -15.60 28.08 83.45
N ALA A 4 -16.46 27.74 82.54
CA ALA A 4 -16.05 26.99 81.42
C ALA A 4 -15.44 27.91 80.38
N VAL A 5 -14.20 27.77 80.16
CA VAL A 5 -13.50 28.48 79.09
C VAL A 5 -13.72 27.74 77.81
N ALA A 6 -14.47 28.33 76.98
CA ALA A 6 -14.63 27.80 75.59
C ALA A 6 -13.38 28.13 74.82
N THR A 7 -12.69 27.08 74.43
CA THR A 7 -11.57 27.22 73.55
C THR A 7 -12.06 27.05 72.10
N ARG A 8 -11.97 28.13 71.41
CA ARG A 8 -12.22 28.18 69.98
C ARG A 8 -11.12 27.40 69.22
N ALA A 9 -11.49 26.39 68.62
CA ALA A 9 -10.65 25.83 67.58
C ALA A 9 -11.13 26.29 66.22
N ARG A 10 -10.47 27.23 65.69
CA ARG A 10 -10.59 27.63 64.31
C ARG A 10 -9.74 26.66 63.49
N LYS A 11 -10.35 25.75 62.83
CA LYS A 11 -9.71 25.07 61.78
C LYS A 11 -10.16 25.67 60.46
N ALA A 12 -9.33 26.54 59.98
CA ALA A 12 -9.37 26.90 58.59
C ALA A 12 -9.02 25.67 57.75
N GLY A 13 -10.03 25.07 57.22
CA GLY A 13 -9.85 24.03 56.25
C GLY A 13 -9.40 24.68 54.94
N LEU A 14 -8.14 24.60 54.70
CA LEU A 14 -7.59 24.91 53.39
C LEU A 14 -7.99 23.78 52.46
N LEU A 15 -9.02 23.98 51.72
CA LEU A 15 -9.37 23.14 50.57
C LEU A 15 -8.37 23.42 49.49
N CYS A 16 -7.32 22.64 49.47
CA CYS A 16 -6.51 22.49 48.29
C CYS A 16 -7.34 21.70 47.28
N VAL A 17 -8.04 22.39 46.44
CA VAL A 17 -8.55 21.82 45.22
C VAL A 17 -7.34 21.60 44.32
N LEU A 18 -6.76 20.44 44.44
CA LEU A 18 -5.86 19.95 43.43
C LEU A 18 -6.71 19.67 42.18
N GLY A 19 -6.78 20.66 41.32
CA GLY A 19 -7.24 20.46 39.99
C GLY A 19 -6.29 19.48 39.30
N VAL A 20 -6.66 18.24 39.30
CA VAL A 20 -6.04 17.29 38.41
C VAL A 20 -6.47 17.70 37.02
N ALA A 21 -5.65 18.48 36.39
CA ALA A 21 -5.75 18.68 34.97
C ALA A 21 -5.47 17.33 34.33
N PHE A 22 -6.51 16.58 34.02
CA PHE A 22 -6.43 15.51 33.11
C PHE A 22 -6.08 16.13 31.78
N VAL A 23 -4.81 16.15 31.50
CA VAL A 23 -4.34 16.33 30.13
C VAL A 23 -4.75 15.09 29.40
N LEU A 24 -5.92 15.10 28.83
CA LEU A 24 -6.29 14.18 27.78
C LEU A 24 -5.35 14.48 26.63
N SER A 25 -4.22 13.83 26.64
CA SER A 25 -3.41 13.76 25.44
C SER A 25 -4.27 13.05 24.41
N PRO A 26 -4.58 13.69 23.29
CA PRO A 26 -5.18 12.96 22.21
C PRO A 26 -4.16 11.89 21.82
N VAL A 27 -4.49 10.65 22.07
CA VAL A 27 -3.81 9.56 21.43
C VAL A 27 -4.06 9.78 19.95
N ALA A 28 -3.08 10.34 19.26
CA ALA A 28 -3.13 10.40 17.84
C ALA A 28 -3.27 8.96 17.36
N GLY A 29 -4.46 8.63 16.89
CA GLY A 29 -4.69 7.35 16.28
C GLY A 29 -3.72 7.26 15.12
N HIS A 30 -2.67 6.50 15.28
CA HIS A 30 -1.85 6.16 14.16
C HIS A 30 -2.73 5.34 13.23
N ALA A 31 -3.04 5.91 12.08
CA ALA A 31 -3.58 5.14 11.00
C ALA A 31 -2.59 4.00 10.77
N ARG A 32 -2.93 2.83 11.23
CA ARG A 32 -2.17 1.63 10.93
C ARG A 32 -2.28 1.46 9.43
N LYS A 33 -1.19 1.67 8.74
CA LYS A 33 -1.04 1.11 7.40
C LYS A 33 -1.32 -0.36 7.56
N SER A 34 -2.34 -0.83 6.90
CA SER A 34 -2.61 -2.26 6.81
C SER A 34 -1.34 -2.95 6.35
N PRO A 35 -0.88 -4.01 7.01
CA PRO A 35 0.39 -4.66 6.67
C PRO A 35 0.40 -5.34 5.31
N SER A 36 -0.66 -5.23 4.55
CA SER A 36 -0.84 -5.95 3.29
C SER A 36 -0.37 -5.19 2.07
N GLU A 37 -0.07 -3.93 2.21
CA GLU A 37 0.40 -3.19 1.04
C GLU A 37 1.92 -3.10 1.05
N GLY A 38 2.53 -4.26 0.92
CA GLY A 38 3.91 -4.30 0.52
C GLY A 38 4.05 -3.60 -0.83
N GLY A 39 4.67 -2.43 -0.83
CA GLY A 39 5.15 -1.82 -2.05
C GLY A 39 4.12 -1.17 -2.97
N SER A 40 2.88 -1.07 -2.57
CA SER A 40 1.92 -0.32 -3.37
C SER A 40 2.22 1.16 -3.27
N THR A 41 2.97 1.61 -4.22
CA THR A 41 3.17 3.01 -4.49
C THR A 41 1.91 3.58 -5.16
N THR A 42 1.88 4.87 -5.33
CA THR A 42 0.82 5.59 -6.05
C THR A 42 0.49 4.90 -7.39
N PRO A 43 -0.79 4.72 -7.73
CA PRO A 43 -1.17 4.22 -9.04
C PRO A 43 -0.53 5.02 -10.17
N ILE A 44 -0.34 4.37 -11.31
CA ILE A 44 0.17 5.01 -12.51
C ILE A 44 -0.92 5.06 -13.58
N ALA A 45 -1.15 6.23 -14.15
CA ALA A 45 -2.07 6.34 -15.26
C ALA A 45 -1.51 5.64 -16.50
N LEU A 46 -2.37 5.01 -17.29
CA LEU A 46 -1.97 4.35 -18.54
C LEU A 46 -1.16 5.29 -19.44
N ALA A 47 -1.57 6.56 -19.52
CA ALA A 47 -0.86 7.56 -20.31
C ALA A 47 0.53 7.89 -19.79
N GLU A 48 0.81 7.65 -18.52
CA GLU A 48 2.12 7.90 -17.88
C GLU A 48 3.08 6.72 -18.00
N LEU A 49 2.61 5.57 -18.45
CA LEU A 49 3.50 4.45 -18.76
C LEU A 49 4.52 4.86 -19.83
N PRO A 50 5.75 4.31 -19.78
CA PRO A 50 6.64 4.39 -20.92
C PRO A 50 5.95 3.93 -22.20
N PRO A 51 6.31 4.45 -23.37
CA PRO A 51 5.70 4.01 -24.65
C PRO A 51 5.68 2.50 -24.83
N GLN A 52 6.74 1.82 -24.42
CA GLN A 52 6.86 0.36 -24.47
C GLN A 52 5.85 -0.33 -23.53
N GLY A 53 5.56 0.31 -22.40
CA GLY A 53 4.55 -0.17 -21.44
C GLY A 53 3.14 -0.06 -22.02
N ARG A 54 2.83 1.03 -22.68
CA ARG A 54 1.55 1.19 -23.38
C ARG A 54 1.37 0.16 -24.49
N THR A 55 2.43 -0.10 -25.24
CA THR A 55 2.43 -1.14 -26.29
C THR A 55 2.15 -2.52 -25.70
N THR A 56 2.83 -2.90 -24.64
CA THR A 56 2.61 -4.18 -23.96
C THR A 56 1.19 -4.27 -23.40
N TYR A 57 0.70 -3.21 -22.79
CA TYR A 57 -0.67 -3.17 -22.27
C TYR A 57 -1.72 -3.41 -23.37
N ALA A 58 -1.54 -2.80 -24.53
CA ALA A 58 -2.41 -3.02 -25.68
C ALA A 58 -2.35 -4.47 -26.17
N LEU A 59 -1.16 -5.05 -26.24
CA LEU A 59 -0.98 -6.46 -26.64
C LEU A 59 -1.67 -7.42 -25.67
N ILE A 60 -1.63 -7.13 -24.38
CA ILE A 60 -2.34 -7.93 -23.38
C ILE A 60 -3.83 -7.97 -23.67
N ARG A 61 -4.43 -6.85 -24.00
CA ARG A 61 -5.85 -6.75 -24.34
C ARG A 61 -6.18 -7.41 -25.67
N GLU A 62 -5.27 -7.38 -26.60
CA GLU A 62 -5.41 -8.02 -27.92
C GLU A 62 -5.15 -9.52 -27.89
N GLY A 63 -4.46 -10.00 -26.87
CA GLY A 63 -4.08 -11.41 -26.75
C GLY A 63 -2.80 -11.77 -27.48
N GLY A 64 -1.94 -10.82 -27.76
CA GLY A 64 -0.68 -11.01 -28.46
C GLY A 64 -0.77 -10.72 -29.96
N PRO A 65 0.21 -11.19 -30.78
CA PRO A 65 1.36 -11.99 -30.37
C PRO A 65 2.36 -11.23 -29.51
N PHE A 66 2.99 -11.95 -28.59
CA PHE A 66 3.97 -11.37 -27.68
C PHE A 66 5.41 -11.63 -28.18
N PRO A 67 6.32 -10.66 -28.02
CA PRO A 67 7.69 -10.81 -28.56
C PRO A 67 8.61 -11.70 -27.72
N TYR A 68 8.24 -12.03 -26.48
CA TYR A 68 9.09 -12.84 -25.60
C TYR A 68 8.38 -14.13 -25.20
N ASP A 69 9.13 -15.22 -25.18
CA ASP A 69 8.59 -16.56 -24.86
C ASP A 69 7.96 -16.64 -23.46
N LYS A 70 8.47 -15.84 -22.54
CA LYS A 70 7.95 -15.78 -21.16
C LYS A 70 6.70 -14.92 -21.00
N ASP A 71 6.34 -14.16 -21.99
CA ASP A 71 5.13 -13.34 -21.92
C ASP A 71 3.90 -14.23 -21.76
N GLY A 72 3.07 -13.89 -20.78
CA GLY A 72 1.91 -14.69 -20.40
C GLY A 72 2.19 -15.83 -19.43
N SER A 73 3.42 -15.98 -18.96
CA SER A 73 3.76 -16.95 -17.92
C SER A 73 3.10 -16.61 -16.59
N VAL A 74 2.83 -17.65 -15.81
CA VAL A 74 2.27 -17.47 -14.46
C VAL A 74 3.27 -16.73 -13.58
N PHE A 75 2.80 -15.68 -12.93
CA PHE A 75 3.51 -14.95 -11.90
C PHE A 75 3.04 -15.42 -10.51
N GLY A 76 3.96 -15.89 -9.69
CA GLY A 76 3.64 -16.56 -8.43
C GLY A 76 3.32 -15.65 -7.27
N ASN A 77 3.55 -14.33 -7.36
CA ASN A 77 3.35 -13.38 -6.26
C ASN A 77 3.99 -13.85 -4.94
N ARG A 78 5.19 -14.42 -5.02
CA ARG A 78 5.86 -15.07 -3.88
C ARG A 78 6.14 -14.12 -2.72
N GLU A 79 6.42 -12.86 -3.03
CA GLU A 79 6.71 -11.82 -2.03
C GLU A 79 5.44 -11.12 -1.54
N ARG A 80 4.29 -11.51 -2.06
CA ARG A 80 2.98 -11.01 -1.66
C ARG A 80 2.82 -9.49 -1.77
N LEU A 81 3.48 -8.90 -2.74
CA LEU A 81 3.37 -7.46 -3.02
C LEU A 81 2.05 -7.09 -3.70
N LEU A 82 1.45 -8.04 -4.41
CA LEU A 82 0.12 -7.89 -5.02
C LEU A 82 -0.94 -8.57 -4.15
N PRO A 83 -2.21 -8.20 -4.32
CA PRO A 83 -3.31 -8.86 -3.60
C PRO A 83 -3.26 -10.38 -3.73
N ALA A 84 -3.57 -11.08 -2.64
CA ALA A 84 -3.51 -12.53 -2.58
C ALA A 84 -4.59 -13.16 -3.47
N HIS A 85 -4.16 -14.06 -4.35
CA HIS A 85 -5.01 -14.86 -5.20
C HIS A 85 -4.42 -16.27 -5.37
N LYS A 86 -5.22 -17.20 -5.82
CA LYS A 86 -4.76 -18.55 -6.11
C LYS A 86 -3.70 -18.57 -7.21
N ARG A 87 -2.85 -19.58 -7.20
CA ARG A 87 -1.86 -19.79 -8.24
C ARG A 87 -2.51 -19.81 -9.63
N GLY A 88 -1.86 -19.16 -10.58
CA GLY A 88 -2.36 -19.03 -11.95
C GLY A 88 -3.22 -17.81 -12.21
N TYR A 89 -3.57 -17.05 -11.16
CA TYR A 89 -4.34 -15.83 -11.30
C TYR A 89 -3.55 -14.72 -12.00
N TYR A 90 -2.27 -14.55 -11.63
CA TYR A 90 -1.39 -13.54 -12.22
C TYR A 90 -0.56 -14.09 -13.37
N ARG A 91 -0.39 -13.27 -14.40
CA ARG A 91 0.50 -13.50 -15.53
C ARG A 91 1.40 -12.31 -15.74
N GLU A 92 2.65 -12.58 -16.13
CA GLU A 92 3.66 -11.56 -16.38
C GLU A 92 3.84 -11.30 -17.87
N TYR A 93 4.20 -10.06 -18.19
CA TYR A 93 4.50 -9.62 -19.54
C TYR A 93 5.69 -8.69 -19.54
N THR A 94 6.54 -8.79 -20.54
CA THR A 94 7.72 -7.97 -20.67
C THR A 94 7.38 -6.59 -21.21
N VAL A 95 7.86 -5.54 -20.54
CA VAL A 95 7.92 -4.20 -21.08
C VAL A 95 9.35 -3.97 -21.56
N ARG A 96 9.52 -3.83 -22.87
CA ARG A 96 10.84 -3.66 -23.46
C ARG A 96 11.58 -2.47 -22.88
N THR A 97 12.84 -2.68 -22.52
CA THR A 97 13.75 -1.58 -22.14
C THR A 97 14.59 -1.19 -23.36
N PRO A 98 14.48 0.05 -23.86
CA PRO A 98 15.28 0.50 -24.99
C PRO A 98 16.77 0.32 -24.72
N GLY A 99 17.50 -0.20 -25.70
CA GLY A 99 18.96 -0.41 -25.60
C GLY A 99 19.38 -1.64 -24.81
N SER A 100 18.47 -2.35 -24.16
CA SER A 100 18.76 -3.59 -23.45
C SER A 100 18.87 -4.76 -24.43
N ARG A 101 19.91 -5.60 -24.26
CA ARG A 101 20.08 -6.84 -25.04
C ARG A 101 19.23 -8.00 -24.51
N ASN A 102 18.76 -7.89 -23.29
CA ASN A 102 17.90 -8.89 -22.63
C ASN A 102 16.51 -8.31 -22.39
N ARG A 103 15.69 -9.06 -21.63
CA ARG A 103 14.34 -8.59 -21.28
C ARG A 103 14.31 -7.32 -20.43
N GLY A 104 15.45 -6.93 -19.80
CA GLY A 104 15.47 -5.85 -18.82
C GLY A 104 14.65 -6.17 -17.57
N ALA A 105 14.36 -5.14 -16.77
CA ALA A 105 13.69 -5.29 -15.48
C ALA A 105 12.21 -4.87 -15.47
N ARG A 106 11.70 -4.35 -16.59
CA ARG A 106 10.34 -3.81 -16.66
C ARG A 106 9.33 -4.89 -17.02
N ARG A 107 8.21 -4.94 -16.29
CA ARG A 107 7.13 -5.90 -16.50
C ARG A 107 5.77 -5.25 -16.29
N ILE A 108 4.75 -5.86 -16.87
CA ILE A 108 3.37 -5.70 -16.46
C ILE A 108 2.90 -7.06 -15.95
N VAL A 109 2.26 -7.07 -14.79
CA VAL A 109 1.62 -8.25 -14.21
C VAL A 109 0.14 -7.98 -14.14
N CYS A 110 -0.66 -8.85 -14.75
CA CYS A 110 -2.11 -8.73 -14.75
C CYS A 110 -2.75 -9.93 -14.06
N GLY A 111 -3.80 -9.68 -13.31
CA GLY A 111 -4.60 -10.71 -12.67
C GLY A 111 -5.95 -10.87 -13.35
N GLY A 112 -6.50 -12.08 -13.32
CA GLY A 112 -7.79 -12.40 -13.91
C GLY A 112 -7.69 -13.06 -15.29
N LYS A 113 -8.67 -12.81 -16.12
CA LYS A 113 -8.72 -13.38 -17.49
C LYS A 113 -7.67 -12.72 -18.38
N PRO A 114 -6.93 -13.48 -19.20
CA PRO A 114 -5.80 -12.94 -19.96
C PRO A 114 -6.09 -11.70 -20.81
N ARG A 115 -7.20 -11.65 -21.50
CA ARG A 115 -7.55 -10.53 -22.39
C ARG A 115 -8.44 -9.47 -21.72
N VAL A 116 -9.03 -9.84 -20.61
CA VAL A 116 -9.92 -8.97 -19.82
C VAL A 116 -9.50 -9.05 -18.36
N PRO A 117 -8.28 -8.56 -18.04
CA PRO A 117 -7.78 -8.65 -16.68
C PRO A 117 -8.61 -7.80 -15.71
N ASP A 118 -8.65 -8.26 -14.46
CA ASP A 118 -9.31 -7.51 -13.38
C ASP A 118 -8.49 -6.30 -12.96
N ALA A 119 -7.17 -6.44 -12.94
CA ALA A 119 -6.23 -5.37 -12.65
C ALA A 119 -4.86 -5.69 -13.24
N CYS A 120 -4.12 -4.65 -13.61
CA CYS A 120 -2.75 -4.75 -14.08
C CYS A 120 -1.83 -3.85 -13.26
N TYR A 121 -0.61 -4.30 -13.08
CA TYR A 121 0.41 -3.62 -12.27
C TYR A 121 1.70 -3.49 -13.08
N TYR A 122 2.31 -2.32 -13.00
CA TYR A 122 3.59 -2.04 -13.63
C TYR A 122 4.72 -2.12 -12.61
N THR A 123 5.83 -2.72 -13.00
CA THR A 123 7.09 -2.71 -12.27
C THR A 123 8.24 -2.29 -13.17
N SER A 124 9.12 -1.45 -12.65
CA SER A 124 10.35 -1.04 -13.32
C SER A 124 11.62 -1.62 -12.70
N ASP A 125 11.49 -2.36 -11.61
CA ASP A 125 12.58 -2.83 -10.76
C ASP A 125 12.58 -4.35 -10.54
N HIS A 126 12.16 -5.09 -11.55
CA HIS A 126 12.12 -6.56 -11.54
C HIS A 126 11.34 -7.12 -10.34
N TYR A 127 10.09 -6.70 -10.22
CA TYR A 127 9.12 -7.15 -9.21
C TYR A 127 9.40 -6.69 -7.77
N ALA A 128 10.33 -5.78 -7.56
CA ALA A 128 10.59 -5.26 -6.21
C ALA A 128 9.52 -4.28 -5.73
N SER A 129 8.87 -3.60 -6.65
CA SER A 129 7.73 -2.75 -6.37
C SER A 129 6.76 -2.75 -7.56
N PHE A 130 5.49 -2.41 -7.28
CA PHE A 130 4.43 -2.37 -8.29
C PHE A 130 3.61 -1.09 -8.15
N ARG A 131 3.08 -0.64 -9.28
CA ARG A 131 2.09 0.42 -9.33
C ARG A 131 0.89 -0.07 -10.14
N GLU A 132 -0.30 0.03 -9.58
CA GLU A 132 -1.51 -0.33 -10.30
C GLU A 132 -1.71 0.61 -11.48
N ILE A 133 -2.00 0.05 -12.65
CA ILE A 133 -2.28 0.81 -13.86
C ILE A 133 -3.74 1.20 -13.85
N VAL A 134 -4.01 2.50 -13.95
CA VAL A 134 -5.36 3.05 -14.02
C VAL A 134 -5.55 3.75 -15.36
N GLU A 135 -6.75 3.62 -15.94
CA GLU A 135 -7.13 4.23 -17.21
C GLU A 135 -7.62 5.67 -17.04
#